data_e524060aa522c78be67b1a5fed416a86
#
_entry.id   e524060aa522c78be67b1a5fed416a86
#
_cell.length_a   1.000
_cell.length_b   1.000
_cell.length_c   1.000
_cell.angle_alpha   90.00
_cell.angle_beta   90.00
_cell.angle_gamma   90.00
#
_symmetry.space_group_name_H-M   'P 1'
#
loop_
_entity.id
_entity.type
_entity.pdbx_description
1 polymer ?
#
loop_
_entity_poly.entity_id
_entity_poly.type
_entity_poly.pdbx_seq_one_letter_code
_entity_poly.pdbx_strand_id
1 'polypeptide(L)'
;MNSKELEIKECSLQHSGASVVPTQVNLNKDDETCTLVFEDVIPVGPAVLSMSFKGIHNDEMAGFYRTRVTNKDGVEYYNLITQFEATDARRCLPCWDEPALKATFDATLIVPKDLVALSNMNVISEEVLEDQVSKKVVFAKSKKMSTYLLAFVVGAFDYVQGKTNDGVEVKVYTPPGKSSQGT
;
A
#
# COMPACT_ATOMS: atom_id res chain seq x y z
N MET A 1 14.20 5.60 -9.55
CA MET A 1 13.48 5.18 -8.34
C MET A 1 13.66 3.68 -8.12
N ASN A 2 13.34 3.19 -6.91
CA ASN A 2 13.39 1.76 -6.64
C ASN A 2 12.09 1.08 -7.11
N SER A 3 12.22 -0.15 -7.57
CA SER A 3 11.10 -0.99 -8.01
C SER A 3 11.58 -2.44 -8.10
N LYS A 4 10.86 -3.36 -7.45
CA LYS A 4 11.19 -4.78 -7.41
C LYS A 4 9.94 -5.61 -7.66
N GLU A 5 10.00 -6.53 -8.63
CA GLU A 5 8.89 -7.45 -8.94
C GLU A 5 7.57 -6.74 -9.31
N LEU A 6 7.68 -5.51 -9.82
CA LEU A 6 6.56 -4.73 -10.31
C LEU A 6 6.59 -4.66 -11.84
N GLU A 7 5.45 -4.83 -12.47
CA GLU A 7 5.23 -4.60 -13.88
C GLU A 7 4.62 -3.21 -14.08
N ILE A 8 5.37 -2.28 -14.65
CA ILE A 8 4.90 -0.93 -14.95
C ILE A 8 4.04 -0.98 -16.22
N LYS A 9 2.79 -0.51 -16.14
CA LYS A 9 1.83 -0.52 -17.25
C LYS A 9 1.80 0.81 -17.97
N GLU A 10 1.63 1.90 -17.22
CA GLU A 10 1.52 3.24 -17.73
C GLU A 10 2.33 4.18 -16.86
N CYS A 11 2.89 5.21 -17.47
CA CYS A 11 3.63 6.24 -16.78
C CYS A 11 3.47 7.57 -17.50
N SER A 12 3.21 8.65 -16.77
CA SER A 12 3.20 10.02 -17.29
C SER A 12 3.72 10.99 -16.24
N LEU A 13 4.40 12.04 -16.70
CA LEU A 13 4.90 13.12 -15.87
C LEU A 13 4.21 14.42 -16.25
N GLN A 14 3.58 15.07 -15.28
CA GLN A 14 3.04 16.42 -15.44
C GLN A 14 4.01 17.42 -14.85
N HIS A 15 4.43 18.40 -15.65
CA HIS A 15 5.32 19.49 -15.26
C HIS A 15 4.93 20.77 -15.98
N SER A 16 4.83 21.90 -15.27
CA SER A 16 4.54 23.23 -15.83
C SER A 16 3.34 23.26 -16.79
N GLY A 17 2.29 22.49 -16.49
CA GLY A 17 1.07 22.42 -17.31
C GLY A 17 1.15 21.48 -18.53
N ALA A 18 2.31 20.91 -18.83
CA ALA A 18 2.49 19.89 -19.86
C ALA A 18 2.47 18.47 -19.26
N SER A 19 2.00 17.49 -20.04
CA SER A 19 2.07 16.07 -19.71
C SER A 19 2.97 15.38 -20.72
N VAL A 20 4.01 14.70 -20.26
CA VAL A 20 4.95 13.95 -21.07
C VAL A 20 5.00 12.50 -20.63
N VAL A 21 5.23 11.60 -21.57
CA VAL A 21 5.41 10.17 -21.29
C VAL A 21 6.87 9.78 -21.51
N PRO A 22 7.42 8.86 -20.71
CA PRO A 22 8.77 8.38 -20.96
C PRO A 22 8.84 7.61 -22.28
N THR A 23 9.92 7.79 -23.01
CA THR A 23 10.23 7.03 -24.23
C THR A 23 10.65 5.60 -23.93
N GLN A 24 11.19 5.38 -22.72
CA GLN A 24 11.57 4.06 -22.22
C GLN A 24 11.31 3.96 -20.72
N VAL A 25 10.91 2.77 -20.28
CA VAL A 25 10.83 2.36 -18.87
C VAL A 25 11.75 1.16 -18.70
N ASN A 26 12.89 1.37 -18.09
CA ASN A 26 13.94 0.35 -17.94
C ASN A 26 13.93 -0.18 -16.50
N LEU A 27 13.59 -1.46 -16.33
CA LEU A 27 13.66 -2.16 -15.05
C LEU A 27 14.99 -2.91 -14.95
N ASN A 28 15.75 -2.62 -13.91
CA ASN A 28 16.95 -3.36 -13.53
C ASN A 28 16.66 -4.22 -12.31
N LYS A 29 16.72 -5.55 -12.48
CA LYS A 29 16.40 -6.51 -11.41
C LYS A 29 17.51 -6.61 -10.37
N ASP A 30 18.76 -6.46 -10.77
CA ASP A 30 19.91 -6.61 -9.87
C ASP A 30 20.04 -5.40 -8.94
N ASP A 31 19.80 -4.20 -9.47
CA ASP A 31 19.81 -2.94 -8.71
C ASP A 31 18.43 -2.60 -8.10
N GLU A 32 17.40 -3.38 -8.41
CA GLU A 32 16.02 -3.17 -7.98
C GLU A 32 15.53 -1.75 -8.31
N THR A 33 15.77 -1.30 -9.55
CA THR A 33 15.46 0.07 -9.97
C THR A 33 14.58 0.12 -11.21
N CYS A 34 13.83 1.23 -11.30
CA CYS A 34 13.08 1.65 -12.48
C CYS A 34 13.63 3.00 -12.96
N THR A 35 14.15 3.04 -14.19
CA THR A 35 14.62 4.26 -14.85
C THR A 35 13.64 4.68 -15.92
N LEU A 36 13.14 5.92 -15.82
CA LEU A 36 12.28 6.53 -16.82
C LEU A 36 13.12 7.43 -17.71
N VAL A 37 13.14 7.18 -19.02
CA VAL A 37 13.87 8.00 -20.01
C VAL A 37 12.88 8.88 -20.74
N PHE A 38 13.14 10.17 -20.78
CA PHE A 38 12.34 11.13 -21.51
C PHE A 38 13.13 11.65 -22.71
N GLU A 39 12.43 12.07 -23.78
CA GLU A 39 13.04 12.63 -24.98
C GLU A 39 13.78 13.92 -24.68
N ASP A 40 13.14 14.82 -23.96
CA ASP A 40 13.67 16.11 -23.55
C ASP A 40 14.11 16.14 -22.09
N VAL A 41 14.98 17.09 -21.78
CA VAL A 41 15.39 17.37 -20.39
C VAL A 41 14.18 17.89 -19.61
N ILE A 42 13.88 17.24 -18.49
CA ILE A 42 12.84 17.70 -17.58
C ILE A 42 13.38 18.89 -16.76
N PRO A 43 12.80 20.07 -16.85
CA PRO A 43 13.24 21.22 -16.07
C PRO A 43 13.08 20.99 -14.57
N VAL A 44 13.96 21.61 -13.79
CA VAL A 44 13.86 21.56 -12.33
C VAL A 44 12.60 22.31 -11.87
N GLY A 45 11.77 21.66 -11.05
CA GLY A 45 10.54 22.25 -10.55
C GLY A 45 9.56 21.19 -10.00
N PRO A 46 8.40 21.64 -9.52
CA PRO A 46 7.34 20.75 -9.09
C PRO A 46 6.83 19.91 -10.26
N ALA A 47 6.67 18.60 -10.02
CA ALA A 47 6.15 17.65 -11.00
C ALA A 47 5.27 16.62 -10.33
N VAL A 48 4.35 16.02 -11.09
CA VAL A 48 3.52 14.89 -10.66
C VAL A 48 3.81 13.72 -11.59
N LEU A 49 4.36 12.66 -11.02
CA LEU A 49 4.57 11.39 -11.71
C LEU A 49 3.38 10.48 -11.42
N SER A 50 2.65 10.09 -12.46
CA SER A 50 1.55 9.13 -12.40
C SER A 50 2.00 7.80 -12.98
N MET A 51 1.77 6.72 -12.24
CA MET A 51 2.16 5.37 -12.67
C MET A 51 1.03 4.38 -12.39
N SER A 52 0.77 3.50 -13.35
CA SER A 52 -0.06 2.32 -13.19
C SER A 52 0.85 1.11 -13.23
N PHE A 53 0.71 0.20 -12.28
CA PHE A 53 1.59 -0.97 -12.15
C PHE A 53 0.85 -2.15 -11.54
N LYS A 54 1.43 -3.34 -11.70
CA LYS A 54 0.96 -4.60 -11.12
C LYS A 54 2.07 -5.24 -10.30
N GLY A 55 1.76 -5.64 -9.08
CA GLY A 55 2.63 -6.43 -8.21
C GLY A 55 2.06 -7.81 -7.94
N ILE A 56 2.80 -8.61 -7.20
CA ILE A 56 2.45 -9.96 -6.77
C ILE A 56 2.42 -10.01 -5.25
N HIS A 57 1.37 -10.58 -4.68
CA HIS A 57 1.35 -10.94 -3.26
C HIS A 57 2.10 -12.26 -3.10
N ASN A 58 3.37 -12.17 -2.69
CA ASN A 58 4.24 -13.32 -2.48
C ASN A 58 3.96 -14.03 -1.14
N ASP A 59 4.67 -15.13 -0.87
CA ASP A 59 4.63 -15.89 0.39
C ASP A 59 5.92 -15.72 1.22
N GLU A 60 6.73 -14.66 0.93
CA GLU A 60 8.08 -14.47 1.49
C GLU A 60 8.11 -13.58 2.74
N MET A 61 6.95 -13.10 3.21
CA MET A 61 6.83 -12.12 4.32
C MET A 61 7.62 -10.81 4.04
N ALA A 62 7.68 -10.38 2.78
CA ALA A 62 8.37 -9.18 2.34
C ALA A 62 7.52 -8.41 1.32
N GLY A 63 7.49 -7.09 1.41
CA GLY A 63 6.62 -6.25 0.59
C GLY A 63 5.16 -6.35 1.03
N PHE A 64 4.23 -6.33 0.09
CA PHE A 64 2.81 -6.56 0.34
C PHE A 64 2.49 -8.03 0.05
N TYR A 65 2.60 -8.87 1.05
CA TYR A 65 2.55 -10.32 0.95
C TYR A 65 1.25 -10.91 1.47
N ARG A 66 1.01 -12.18 1.16
CA ARG A 66 -0.14 -12.93 1.66
C ARG A 66 0.27 -13.88 2.80
N THR A 67 -0.60 -14.00 3.79
CA THR A 67 -0.47 -14.99 4.85
C THR A 67 -1.69 -15.89 4.88
N ARG A 68 -1.47 -17.21 4.94
CA ARG A 68 -2.54 -18.20 5.01
C ARG A 68 -3.07 -18.28 6.44
N VAL A 69 -4.37 -18.27 6.57
CA VAL A 69 -5.10 -18.41 7.84
C VAL A 69 -6.13 -19.51 7.69
N THR A 70 -6.30 -20.31 8.72
CA THR A 70 -7.35 -21.33 8.80
C THR A 70 -8.35 -20.90 9.89
N ASN A 71 -9.63 -20.82 9.54
CA ASN A 71 -10.67 -20.51 10.52
C ASN A 71 -11.00 -21.76 11.38
N LYS A 72 -11.88 -21.58 12.36
CA LYS A 72 -12.33 -22.66 13.27
C LYS A 72 -13.02 -23.84 12.56
N ASP A 73 -13.54 -23.61 11.37
CA ASP A 73 -14.25 -24.61 10.56
C ASP A 73 -13.31 -25.34 9.59
N GLY A 74 -11.99 -25.09 9.67
CA GLY A 74 -10.98 -25.67 8.80
C GLY A 74 -10.87 -25.03 7.41
N VAL A 75 -11.58 -23.92 7.16
CA VAL A 75 -11.54 -23.20 5.88
C VAL A 75 -10.30 -22.32 5.82
N GLU A 76 -9.52 -22.49 4.77
CA GLU A 76 -8.33 -21.67 4.49
C GLU A 76 -8.69 -20.41 3.71
N TYR A 77 -8.08 -19.28 4.09
CA TYR A 77 -8.15 -18.01 3.40
C TYR A 77 -6.85 -17.25 3.54
N TYR A 78 -6.70 -16.16 2.78
CA TYR A 78 -5.50 -15.35 2.83
C TYR A 78 -5.82 -13.94 3.36
N ASN A 79 -4.97 -13.46 4.25
CA ASN A 79 -4.86 -12.05 4.59
C ASN A 79 -3.66 -11.46 3.85
N LEU A 80 -3.71 -10.19 3.51
CA LEU A 80 -2.65 -9.42 2.89
C LEU A 80 -2.09 -8.44 3.92
N ILE A 81 -0.78 -8.43 4.08
CA ILE A 81 -0.10 -7.62 5.10
C ILE A 81 1.19 -7.08 4.49
N THR A 82 1.60 -5.89 4.89
CA THR A 82 2.89 -5.34 4.47
C THR A 82 3.97 -5.56 5.51
N GLN A 83 5.19 -5.83 5.02
CA GLN A 83 6.45 -5.76 5.75
C GLN A 83 7.47 -5.10 4.83
N PHE A 84 7.84 -3.85 5.11
CA PHE A 84 8.68 -3.03 4.22
C PHE A 84 10.07 -2.77 4.75
N GLU A 85 10.34 -3.00 6.03
CA GLU A 85 11.68 -2.85 6.58
C GLU A 85 12.57 -4.03 6.12
N ALA A 86 13.80 -3.78 5.62
CA ALA A 86 14.41 -2.46 5.51
C ALA A 86 14.11 -1.78 4.14
N THR A 87 13.98 -2.54 3.02
CA THR A 87 13.95 -2.03 1.63
C THR A 87 12.91 -2.73 0.76
N ASP A 88 11.78 -3.11 1.34
CA ASP A 88 10.74 -3.88 0.64
C ASP A 88 9.49 -3.05 0.28
N ALA A 89 9.46 -1.73 0.55
CA ALA A 89 8.41 -0.85 0.03
C ALA A 89 8.41 -0.86 -1.51
N ARG A 90 9.56 -0.98 -2.15
CA ARG A 90 9.76 -1.11 -3.60
C ARG A 90 9.11 -2.34 -4.23
N ARG A 91 8.76 -3.36 -3.44
CA ARG A 91 7.98 -4.53 -3.89
C ARG A 91 6.48 -4.23 -3.96
N CYS A 92 6.01 -3.19 -3.26
CA CYS A 92 4.61 -2.80 -3.25
C CYS A 92 4.32 -1.66 -4.22
N LEU A 93 5.20 -0.67 -4.29
CA LEU A 93 5.04 0.50 -5.16
C LEU A 93 6.41 1.03 -5.63
N PRO A 94 6.49 1.59 -6.85
CA PRO A 94 7.69 2.31 -7.28
C PRO A 94 7.90 3.54 -6.39
N CYS A 95 9.05 3.67 -5.74
CA CYS A 95 9.32 4.75 -4.80
C CYS A 95 10.82 5.06 -4.67
N TRP A 96 11.15 6.13 -3.97
CA TRP A 96 12.51 6.36 -3.48
C TRP A 96 12.62 5.70 -2.10
N ASP A 97 13.04 4.44 -2.10
CA ASP A 97 13.03 3.57 -0.92
C ASP A 97 14.28 3.76 -0.06
N GLU A 98 14.44 5.00 0.42
CA GLU A 98 15.53 5.48 1.25
C GLU A 98 14.97 6.15 2.51
N PRO A 99 15.44 5.80 3.72
CA PRO A 99 14.87 6.34 4.97
C PRO A 99 14.87 7.87 5.06
N ALA A 100 15.85 8.54 4.43
CA ALA A 100 15.96 9.99 4.43
C ALA A 100 14.99 10.69 3.47
N LEU A 101 14.47 9.98 2.44
CA LEU A 101 13.56 10.52 1.44
C LEU A 101 12.10 10.34 1.90
N LYS A 102 11.73 11.13 2.90
CA LYS A 102 10.42 11.07 3.54
C LYS A 102 9.35 11.79 2.74
N ALA A 103 8.14 11.23 2.74
CA ALA A 103 6.94 11.79 2.11
C ALA A 103 5.71 11.71 3.03
N THR A 104 4.65 12.39 2.65
CA THR A 104 3.29 12.12 3.13
C THR A 104 2.60 11.18 2.16
N PHE A 105 1.69 10.36 2.66
CA PHE A 105 0.97 9.38 1.88
C PHE A 105 -0.54 9.59 2.01
N ASP A 106 -1.22 9.70 0.87
CA ASP A 106 -2.67 9.64 0.76
C ASP A 106 -3.02 8.26 0.23
N ALA A 107 -3.52 7.38 1.12
CA ALA A 107 -3.82 6.00 0.77
C ALA A 107 -5.31 5.81 0.49
N THR A 108 -5.62 5.05 -0.56
CA THR A 108 -6.95 4.55 -0.86
C THR A 108 -6.84 3.10 -1.29
N LEU A 109 -7.61 2.22 -0.66
CA LEU A 109 -7.66 0.80 -1.00
C LEU A 109 -9.03 0.45 -1.60
N ILE A 110 -9.02 -0.30 -2.71
CA ILE A 110 -10.21 -0.96 -3.24
C ILE A 110 -10.05 -2.45 -2.95
N VAL A 111 -10.95 -2.97 -2.14
CA VAL A 111 -10.86 -4.33 -1.60
C VAL A 111 -12.22 -5.03 -1.66
N PRO A 112 -12.31 -6.37 -1.55
CA PRO A 112 -13.58 -7.05 -1.36
C PRO A 112 -14.36 -6.44 -0.19
N LYS A 113 -15.66 -6.18 -0.38
CA LYS A 113 -16.48 -5.42 0.59
C LYS A 113 -16.55 -6.03 1.99
N ASP A 114 -16.43 -7.36 2.08
CA ASP A 114 -16.54 -8.11 3.32
C ASP A 114 -15.21 -8.18 4.12
N LEU A 115 -14.11 -7.68 3.55
CA LEU A 115 -12.82 -7.66 4.20
C LEU A 115 -12.56 -6.33 4.92
N VAL A 116 -11.80 -6.40 6.00
CA VAL A 116 -11.26 -5.24 6.70
C VAL A 116 -10.06 -4.71 5.91
N ALA A 117 -9.97 -3.38 5.77
CA ALA A 117 -8.80 -2.70 5.23
C ALA A 117 -8.25 -1.71 6.26
N LEU A 118 -6.95 -1.78 6.54
CA LEU A 118 -6.26 -0.90 7.49
C LEU A 118 -5.02 -0.30 6.84
N SER A 119 -4.63 0.88 7.32
CA SER A 119 -3.38 1.56 6.95
C SER A 119 -2.83 2.32 8.17
N ASN A 120 -1.79 3.13 7.98
CA ASN A 120 -1.17 3.94 9.04
C ASN A 120 -2.14 4.94 9.71
N MET A 121 -3.17 5.37 8.99
CA MET A 121 -4.09 6.40 9.43
C MET A 121 -5.52 5.84 9.54
N ASN A 122 -6.38 6.57 10.24
CA ASN A 122 -7.80 6.25 10.36
C ASN A 122 -8.53 6.36 9.00
N VAL A 123 -9.59 5.60 8.85
CA VAL A 123 -10.52 5.68 7.72
C VAL A 123 -11.28 7.01 7.80
N ILE A 124 -11.38 7.73 6.69
CA ILE A 124 -12.18 8.95 6.53
C ILE A 124 -13.44 8.73 5.69
N SER A 125 -13.43 7.75 4.78
CA SER A 125 -14.63 7.31 4.08
C SER A 125 -14.52 5.85 3.64
N GLU A 126 -15.66 5.18 3.63
CA GLU A 126 -15.82 3.82 3.09
C GLU A 126 -17.08 3.77 2.25
N GLU A 127 -17.01 3.25 1.03
CA GLU A 127 -18.09 3.22 0.07
C GLU A 127 -18.09 1.89 -0.69
N VAL A 128 -19.23 1.20 -0.73
CA VAL A 128 -19.40 0.02 -1.58
C VAL A 128 -19.54 0.48 -3.03
N LEU A 129 -18.77 -0.11 -3.93
CA LEU A 129 -18.76 0.27 -5.34
C LEU A 129 -19.99 -0.28 -6.09
N GLU A 130 -20.21 0.23 -7.30
CA GLU A 130 -21.34 -0.16 -8.15
C GLU A 130 -21.37 -1.66 -8.47
N ASP A 131 -20.22 -2.32 -8.48
CA ASP A 131 -20.09 -3.77 -8.68
C ASP A 131 -20.71 -4.62 -7.55
N GLN A 132 -21.06 -4.01 -6.42
CA GLN A 132 -21.63 -4.63 -5.22
C GLN A 132 -20.76 -5.72 -4.57
N VAL A 133 -19.53 -5.90 -5.03
CA VAL A 133 -18.56 -6.90 -4.49
C VAL A 133 -17.32 -6.26 -3.91
N SER A 134 -17.02 -5.02 -4.31
CA SER A 134 -15.86 -4.25 -3.84
C SER A 134 -16.28 -3.03 -3.02
N LYS A 135 -15.38 -2.55 -2.17
CA LYS A 135 -15.50 -1.27 -1.50
C LYS A 135 -14.22 -0.46 -1.64
N LYS A 136 -14.39 0.86 -1.67
CA LYS A 136 -13.32 1.85 -1.64
C LYS A 136 -13.17 2.37 -0.21
N VAL A 137 -11.99 2.26 0.34
CA VAL A 137 -11.63 2.74 1.69
C VAL A 137 -10.59 3.82 1.55
N VAL A 138 -10.90 5.04 1.99
CA VAL A 138 -10.01 6.21 1.95
C VAL A 138 -9.49 6.49 3.35
N PHE A 139 -8.19 6.62 3.48
CA PHE A 139 -7.53 6.91 4.76
C PHE A 139 -7.14 8.38 4.85
N ALA A 140 -7.02 8.88 6.07
CA ALA A 140 -6.47 10.21 6.31
C ALA A 140 -5.01 10.28 5.83
N LYS A 141 -4.57 11.48 5.43
CA LYS A 141 -3.18 11.72 5.01
C LYS A 141 -2.22 11.42 6.15
N SER A 142 -1.16 10.68 5.85
CA SER A 142 -0.14 10.35 6.84
C SER A 142 0.66 11.59 7.27
N LYS A 143 1.32 11.50 8.42
CA LYS A 143 2.44 12.37 8.74
C LYS A 143 3.60 12.09 7.79
N LYS A 144 4.54 13.05 7.65
CA LYS A 144 5.76 12.86 6.87
C LYS A 144 6.60 11.74 7.49
N MET A 145 6.79 10.66 6.75
CA MET A 145 7.47 9.46 7.22
C MET A 145 8.27 8.79 6.10
N SER A 146 9.17 7.89 6.45
CA SER A 146 9.93 7.07 5.50
C SER A 146 9.02 6.01 4.85
N THR A 147 9.36 5.56 3.66
CA THR A 147 8.62 4.56 2.86
C THR A 147 8.43 3.25 3.60
N TYR A 148 9.44 2.76 4.32
CA TYR A 148 9.39 1.49 5.03
C TYR A 148 8.38 1.45 6.19
N LEU A 149 7.86 2.62 6.63
CA LEU A 149 6.83 2.72 7.66
C LEU A 149 5.40 2.66 7.09
N LEU A 150 5.24 2.73 5.77
CA LEU A 150 3.93 2.61 5.14
C LEU A 150 3.38 1.19 5.35
N ALA A 151 2.12 1.09 5.75
CA ALA A 151 1.50 -0.18 6.07
C ALA A 151 0.11 -0.32 5.45
N PHE A 152 -0.17 -1.51 4.95
CA PHE A 152 -1.49 -1.95 4.50
C PHE A 152 -1.82 -3.32 5.08
N VAL A 153 -3.06 -3.49 5.51
CA VAL A 153 -3.59 -4.78 5.94
C VAL A 153 -4.95 -4.97 5.30
N VAL A 154 -5.17 -6.10 4.63
CA VAL A 154 -6.48 -6.46 4.06
C VAL A 154 -6.79 -7.91 4.41
N GLY A 155 -7.95 -8.17 5.02
CA GLY A 155 -8.30 -9.54 5.37
C GLY A 155 -9.56 -9.65 6.20
N ALA A 156 -9.87 -10.88 6.59
CA ALA A 156 -10.95 -11.16 7.51
C ALA A 156 -10.42 -11.04 8.94
N PHE A 157 -10.98 -10.10 9.71
CA PHE A 157 -10.60 -9.84 11.10
C PHE A 157 -11.83 -9.56 11.96
N ASP A 158 -11.82 -10.10 13.18
CA ASP A 158 -12.59 -9.56 14.30
C ASP A 158 -11.75 -8.52 15.04
N TYR A 159 -12.37 -7.74 15.91
CA TYR A 159 -11.62 -6.84 16.78
C TYR A 159 -12.27 -6.71 18.16
N VAL A 160 -11.48 -6.37 19.14
CA VAL A 160 -11.92 -5.78 20.41
C VAL A 160 -11.50 -4.31 20.43
N GLN A 161 -12.30 -3.50 21.11
CA GLN A 161 -12.01 -2.06 21.20
C GLN A 161 -12.12 -1.57 22.62
N GLY A 162 -11.37 -0.55 22.92
CA GLY A 162 -11.38 0.19 24.17
C GLY A 162 -11.05 1.65 23.93
N LYS A 163 -10.96 2.41 25.03
CA LYS A 163 -10.47 3.79 25.00
C LYS A 163 -9.45 3.99 26.10
N THR A 164 -8.43 4.78 25.81
CA THR A 164 -7.49 5.26 26.82
C THR A 164 -8.17 6.28 27.75
N ASN A 165 -7.54 6.62 28.87
CA ASN A 165 -8.07 7.59 29.83
C ASN A 165 -8.28 9.00 29.24
N ASP A 166 -7.51 9.35 28.21
CA ASP A 166 -7.61 10.59 27.45
C ASP A 166 -8.53 10.50 26.22
N GLY A 167 -9.25 9.36 26.07
CA GLY A 167 -10.31 9.18 25.08
C GLY A 167 -9.88 8.67 23.71
N VAL A 168 -8.62 8.28 23.54
CA VAL A 168 -8.11 7.70 22.29
C VAL A 168 -8.71 6.30 22.10
N GLU A 169 -9.30 6.04 20.93
CA GLU A 169 -9.81 4.73 20.57
C GLU A 169 -8.66 3.77 20.27
N VAL A 170 -8.69 2.58 20.87
CA VAL A 170 -7.73 1.50 20.66
C VAL A 170 -8.47 0.28 20.15
N LYS A 171 -8.00 -0.32 19.05
CA LYS A 171 -8.53 -1.56 18.49
C LYS A 171 -7.43 -2.60 18.35
N VAL A 172 -7.74 -3.83 18.77
CA VAL A 172 -6.88 -4.99 18.56
C VAL A 172 -7.60 -5.91 17.59
N TYR A 173 -7.03 -6.05 16.39
CA TYR A 173 -7.57 -6.91 15.35
C TYR A 173 -6.99 -8.31 15.45
N THR A 174 -7.84 -9.33 15.33
CA THR A 174 -7.47 -10.74 15.43
C THR A 174 -8.09 -11.54 14.29
N PRO A 175 -7.56 -12.72 13.96
CA PRO A 175 -8.28 -13.66 13.09
C PRO A 175 -9.69 -13.94 13.63
N PRO A 176 -10.69 -14.21 12.77
CA PRO A 176 -12.05 -14.47 13.18
C PRO A 176 -12.18 -15.56 14.25
N GLY A 177 -13.00 -15.29 15.26
CA GLY A 177 -13.22 -16.16 16.41
C GLY A 177 -12.14 -16.11 17.50
N LYS A 178 -11.15 -15.23 17.41
CA LYS A 178 -10.07 -15.06 18.41
C LYS A 178 -10.09 -13.71 19.13
N SER A 179 -11.14 -12.93 18.98
CA SER A 179 -11.24 -11.59 19.60
C SER A 179 -11.08 -11.60 21.12
N SER A 180 -11.54 -12.67 21.81
CA SER A 180 -11.35 -12.83 23.25
C SER A 180 -9.88 -12.95 23.70
N GLN A 181 -8.94 -13.19 22.79
CA GLN A 181 -7.51 -13.23 23.07
C GLN A 181 -6.85 -11.85 22.95
N GLY A 182 -7.59 -10.82 22.50
CA GLY A 182 -7.12 -9.45 22.33
C GLY A 182 -7.35 -8.55 23.56
N THR A 183 -7.79 -9.12 24.68
CA THR A 183 -8.07 -8.39 25.95
C THR A 183 -6.92 -8.49 26.93
#